data_764bb301ac6167b8977ca70de4d69c66
#
_entry.id   764bb301ac6167b8977ca70de4d69c66
#
_cell.length_a   1.000
_cell.length_b   1.000
_cell.length_c   1.000
_cell.angle_alpha   90.00
_cell.angle_beta   90.00
_cell.angle_gamma   90.00
#
_symmetry.space_group_name_H-M   'P 1'
#
loop_
_entity.id
_entity.type
_entity.pdbx_description
1 polymer ?
#
loop_
_entity_poly.entity_id
_entity_poly.type
_entity_poly.pdbx_seq_one_letter_code
_entity_poly.pdbx_strand_id
1 'polypeptide(L)'
;RLMAPRGWGLPVLPGTQLVSVGGAIANDVHGKNHHRAGTFGDHVRRLRLVRTDGEIVDCGPDHRADWFAATVGGIGLTGIVATAELQLCPMAGPWLDTEIVPYQSLDAFLTLADESEASWEHTVGWLDSTRRGEVRGLFLRARPAEDQSGVPPPVRSFSVPVTPPIGLFNRLSIPAFNALYYAVHQRRAGRRRRAFDSFLFPLDGIGDWNRLYGPRGFYQYQFVVPRPVARAALQEVLDIVAASGQGSFLSVAKTFGDRVGRGLLSFPMPGVTLSLDFANRGAPTEALFERLDTVVRHAGGRLCLAKDARMSSAMFEAGYP
;
A
#
# COMPACT_ATOMS: atom_id res chain seq x y z
N ARG A 1 -7.06 18.11 0.60
CA ARG A 1 -6.74 19.47 0.14
C ARG A 1 -7.64 20.54 0.77
N LEU A 2 -8.96 20.31 0.91
CA LEU A 2 -9.89 21.31 1.46
C LEU A 2 -9.60 21.70 2.91
N MET A 3 -9.17 20.74 3.73
CA MET A 3 -8.97 20.92 5.15
C MET A 3 -7.51 21.25 5.54
N ALA A 4 -6.54 20.87 4.71
CA ALA A 4 -5.13 21.14 4.97
C ALA A 4 -4.79 22.63 5.20
N PRO A 5 -5.34 23.60 4.41
CA PRO A 5 -5.13 25.02 4.68
C PRO A 5 -5.73 25.51 6.01
N ARG A 6 -6.60 24.70 6.62
CA ARG A 6 -7.22 24.96 7.94
C ARG A 6 -6.51 24.21 9.07
N GLY A 7 -5.38 23.58 8.81
CA GLY A 7 -4.61 22.82 9.79
C GLY A 7 -5.18 21.43 10.13
N TRP A 8 -6.02 20.85 9.25
CA TRP A 8 -6.62 19.55 9.48
C TRP A 8 -6.36 18.59 8.32
N GLY A 9 -6.13 17.32 8.63
CA GLY A 9 -5.89 16.27 7.65
C GLY A 9 -6.63 14.97 7.95
N LEU A 10 -6.61 14.06 7.00
CA LEU A 10 -7.06 12.69 7.22
C LEU A 10 -5.94 11.92 7.95
N PRO A 11 -6.25 11.18 9.02
CA PRO A 11 -5.25 10.42 9.77
C PRO A 11 -4.59 9.31 8.96
N VAL A 12 -5.33 8.71 8.03
CA VAL A 12 -4.86 7.64 7.15
C VAL A 12 -5.03 8.05 5.69
N LEU A 13 -3.97 7.87 4.90
CA LEU A 13 -3.95 8.18 3.48
C LEU A 13 -3.37 7.02 2.68
N PRO A 14 -3.98 6.63 1.54
CA PRO A 14 -3.41 5.65 0.64
C PRO A 14 -2.18 6.19 -0.10
N GLY A 15 -1.60 5.39 -1.00
CA GLY A 15 -0.42 5.79 -1.79
C GLY A 15 -0.69 6.76 -2.93
N THR A 16 -1.93 7.21 -3.12
CA THR A 16 -2.37 8.17 -4.14
C THR A 16 -3.48 9.07 -3.61
N GLN A 17 -3.59 10.27 -4.16
CA GLN A 17 -4.69 11.20 -3.88
C GLN A 17 -5.93 10.94 -4.75
N LEU A 18 -5.80 10.08 -5.76
CA LEU A 18 -6.82 9.82 -6.77
C LEU A 18 -7.82 8.74 -6.31
N VAL A 19 -8.32 8.89 -5.09
CA VAL A 19 -9.34 7.99 -4.51
C VAL A 19 -10.54 8.80 -4.02
N SER A 20 -11.74 8.25 -4.15
CA SER A 20 -12.93 8.79 -3.51
C SER A 20 -12.98 8.40 -2.03
N VAL A 21 -13.69 9.18 -1.22
CA VAL A 21 -13.91 8.85 0.20
C VAL A 21 -14.67 7.53 0.33
N GLY A 22 -15.72 7.32 -0.46
CA GLY A 22 -16.48 6.06 -0.47
C GLY A 22 -15.60 4.87 -0.84
N GLY A 23 -14.72 5.01 -1.83
CA GLY A 23 -13.75 3.98 -2.21
C GLY A 23 -12.72 3.70 -1.11
N ALA A 24 -12.27 4.74 -0.40
CA ALA A 24 -11.36 4.58 0.73
C ALA A 24 -12.00 3.80 1.89
N ILE A 25 -13.29 4.03 2.15
CA ILE A 25 -14.07 3.29 3.14
C ILE A 25 -14.33 1.86 2.68
N ALA A 26 -14.83 1.69 1.45
CA ALA A 26 -15.18 0.37 0.92
C ALA A 26 -13.99 -0.59 0.81
N ASN A 27 -12.77 -0.07 0.69
CA ASN A 27 -11.54 -0.86 0.68
C ASN A 27 -10.79 -0.84 2.01
N ASP A 28 -11.31 -0.18 3.01
CA ASP A 28 -10.65 0.06 4.30
C ASP A 28 -9.16 0.37 4.12
N VAL A 29 -8.86 1.43 3.34
CA VAL A 29 -7.51 1.71 2.89
C VAL A 29 -6.57 1.94 4.07
N HIS A 30 -5.34 1.48 3.90
CA HIS A 30 -4.27 1.66 4.88
C HIS A 30 -3.15 2.53 4.32
N GLY A 31 -2.48 3.28 5.21
CA GLY A 31 -1.38 4.17 4.88
C GLY A 31 0.01 3.58 5.13
N LYS A 32 1.01 4.48 5.14
CA LYS A 32 2.38 4.20 5.59
C LYS A 32 2.51 4.30 7.12
N ASN A 33 1.41 4.59 7.82
CA ASN A 33 1.33 4.82 9.26
C ASN A 33 0.36 3.86 9.96
N HIS A 34 0.08 2.68 9.36
CA HIS A 34 -0.86 1.72 9.94
C HIS A 34 -0.50 1.32 11.37
N HIS A 35 0.79 1.14 11.69
CA HIS A 35 1.28 0.81 13.02
C HIS A 35 0.85 1.84 14.10
N ARG A 36 0.54 3.08 13.71
CA ARG A 36 0.08 4.16 14.60
C ARG A 36 -1.40 4.50 14.43
N ALA A 37 -1.84 4.67 13.19
CA ALA A 37 -3.16 5.20 12.87
C ALA A 37 -4.18 4.15 12.45
N GLY A 38 -3.76 2.90 12.20
CA GLY A 38 -4.67 1.85 11.73
C GLY A 38 -5.12 2.05 10.29
N THR A 39 -6.40 1.80 10.03
CA THR A 39 -7.03 1.89 8.73
C THR A 39 -7.91 3.14 8.60
N PHE A 40 -8.42 3.41 7.40
CA PHE A 40 -9.34 4.52 7.16
C PHE A 40 -10.65 4.35 7.95
N GLY A 41 -11.14 3.11 8.08
CA GLY A 41 -12.35 2.77 8.83
C GLY A 41 -12.27 3.11 10.33
N ASP A 42 -11.09 3.12 10.92
CA ASP A 42 -10.89 3.53 12.31
C ASP A 42 -11.28 4.99 12.58
N HIS A 43 -11.29 5.80 11.53
CA HIS A 43 -11.57 7.24 11.57
C HIS A 43 -12.93 7.61 10.97
N VAL A 44 -13.75 6.63 10.66
CA VAL A 44 -15.13 6.84 10.21
C VAL A 44 -16.07 6.82 11.43
N ARG A 45 -16.85 7.89 11.59
CA ARG A 45 -17.80 8.06 12.70
C ARG A 45 -19.21 7.64 12.33
N ARG A 46 -19.62 7.94 11.09
CA ARG A 46 -20.95 7.67 10.60
C ARG A 46 -20.95 7.51 9.09
N LEU A 47 -21.81 6.63 8.60
CA LEU A 47 -22.08 6.42 7.19
C LEU A 47 -23.57 6.51 6.91
N ARG A 48 -23.91 7.06 5.76
CA ARG A 48 -25.22 6.91 5.13
C ARG A 48 -25.04 6.11 3.85
N LEU A 49 -25.71 4.97 3.80
CA LEU A 49 -25.71 4.06 2.65
C LEU A 49 -27.01 4.19 1.89
N VAL A 50 -26.94 4.15 0.56
CA VAL A 50 -28.10 3.95 -0.33
C VAL A 50 -27.94 2.56 -0.92
N ARG A 51 -28.87 1.69 -0.64
CA ARG A 51 -28.90 0.30 -1.11
C ARG A 51 -29.51 0.20 -2.50
N THR A 52 -29.33 -0.95 -3.14
CA THR A 52 -29.88 -1.23 -4.48
C THR A 52 -31.40 -1.31 -4.52
N ASP A 53 -32.06 -1.59 -3.39
CA ASP A 53 -33.51 -1.58 -3.21
C ASP A 53 -34.09 -0.19 -2.85
N GLY A 54 -33.22 0.83 -2.74
CA GLY A 54 -33.58 2.20 -2.38
C GLY A 54 -33.63 2.46 -0.88
N GLU A 55 -33.45 1.46 -0.01
CA GLU A 55 -33.36 1.65 1.43
C GLU A 55 -32.15 2.55 1.77
N ILE A 56 -32.39 3.49 2.72
CA ILE A 56 -31.33 4.32 3.28
C ILE A 56 -30.96 3.79 4.67
N VAL A 57 -29.69 3.43 4.85
CA VAL A 57 -29.16 2.91 6.11
C VAL A 57 -28.14 3.90 6.68
N ASP A 58 -28.47 4.49 7.84
CA ASP A 58 -27.49 5.21 8.65
C ASP A 58 -26.82 4.22 9.61
N CYS A 59 -25.49 4.17 9.61
CA CYS A 59 -24.72 3.26 10.47
C CYS A 59 -23.41 3.90 10.96
N GLY A 60 -22.84 3.33 12.01
CA GLY A 60 -21.61 3.76 12.63
C GLY A 60 -21.09 2.71 13.61
N PRO A 61 -19.94 2.94 14.26
CA PRO A 61 -19.36 1.97 15.19
C PRO A 61 -20.31 1.54 16.32
N ASP A 62 -21.17 2.45 16.79
CA ASP A 62 -22.05 2.24 17.93
C ASP A 62 -23.56 2.23 17.54
N HIS A 63 -23.83 2.29 16.23
CA HIS A 63 -25.19 2.30 15.70
C HIS A 63 -25.28 1.49 14.42
N ARG A 64 -26.11 0.45 14.37
CA ARG A 64 -26.12 -0.54 13.28
C ARG A 64 -24.69 -0.99 12.95
N ALA A 65 -23.95 -1.41 13.97
CA ALA A 65 -22.53 -1.73 13.90
C ALA A 65 -22.23 -2.89 12.94
N ASP A 66 -23.17 -3.80 12.75
CA ASP A 66 -23.13 -4.88 11.77
C ASP A 66 -23.07 -4.34 10.33
N TRP A 67 -23.93 -3.37 9.99
CA TRP A 67 -23.89 -2.68 8.69
C TRP A 67 -22.60 -1.89 8.49
N PHE A 68 -22.14 -1.24 9.54
CA PHE A 68 -20.88 -0.51 9.49
C PHE A 68 -19.71 -1.46 9.24
N ALA A 69 -19.61 -2.56 9.98
CA ALA A 69 -18.56 -3.55 9.83
C ALA A 69 -18.61 -4.27 8.46
N ALA A 70 -19.81 -4.51 7.92
CA ALA A 70 -19.99 -5.07 6.58
C ALA A 70 -19.59 -4.09 5.45
N THR A 71 -19.68 -2.77 5.71
CA THR A 71 -19.43 -1.73 4.71
C THR A 71 -17.96 -1.32 4.64
N VAL A 72 -17.33 -1.15 5.81
CA VAL A 72 -15.88 -0.86 5.88
C VAL A 72 -15.11 -2.07 5.36
N GLY A 73 -14.33 -1.89 4.32
CA GLY A 73 -13.63 -2.99 3.65
C GLY A 73 -14.53 -3.91 2.81
N GLY A 74 -15.84 -3.67 2.78
CA GLY A 74 -16.84 -4.53 2.12
C GLY A 74 -16.90 -4.42 0.59
N ILE A 75 -15.91 -3.80 -0.05
CA ILE A 75 -15.73 -3.70 -1.50
C ILE A 75 -16.96 -3.08 -2.22
N GLY A 76 -17.78 -2.32 -1.51
CA GLY A 76 -19.00 -1.70 -2.06
C GLY A 76 -20.21 -2.63 -2.18
N LEU A 77 -20.15 -3.85 -1.65
CA LEU A 77 -21.23 -4.85 -1.77
C LEU A 77 -22.48 -4.50 -0.96
N THR A 78 -22.38 -3.62 0.03
CA THR A 78 -23.51 -3.22 0.90
C THR A 78 -24.34 -2.08 0.33
N GLY A 79 -23.83 -1.35 -0.65
CA GLY A 79 -24.49 -0.20 -1.27
C GLY A 79 -23.51 0.97 -1.53
N ILE A 80 -24.08 2.12 -1.88
CA ILE A 80 -23.33 3.34 -2.17
C ILE A 80 -23.22 4.18 -0.90
N VAL A 81 -21.99 4.54 -0.51
CA VAL A 81 -21.74 5.50 0.57
C VAL A 81 -22.08 6.91 0.06
N ALA A 82 -23.25 7.40 0.42
CA ALA A 82 -23.73 8.72 0.01
C ALA A 82 -23.12 9.85 0.85
N THR A 83 -22.98 9.64 2.16
CA THR A 83 -22.31 10.58 3.07
C THR A 83 -21.48 9.83 4.09
N ALA A 84 -20.38 10.46 4.53
CA ALA A 84 -19.55 9.95 5.60
C ALA A 84 -19.12 11.07 6.54
N GLU A 85 -19.17 10.80 7.84
CA GLU A 85 -18.60 11.64 8.88
C GLU A 85 -17.22 11.07 9.26
N LEU A 86 -16.17 11.89 9.11
CA LEU A 86 -14.78 11.49 9.29
C LEU A 86 -14.15 12.23 10.46
N GLN A 87 -13.42 11.50 11.31
CA GLN A 87 -12.54 12.11 12.30
C GLN A 87 -11.28 12.63 11.59
N LEU A 88 -11.06 13.93 11.66
CA LEU A 88 -9.83 14.55 11.19
C LEU A 88 -8.79 14.61 12.33
N CYS A 89 -7.52 14.76 11.98
CA CYS A 89 -6.45 15.03 12.91
C CYS A 89 -5.78 16.39 12.63
N PRO A 90 -5.18 17.05 13.62
CA PRO A 90 -4.36 18.22 13.38
C PRO A 90 -3.22 17.90 12.42
N MET A 91 -2.96 18.80 11.49
CA MET A 91 -1.87 18.71 10.53
C MET A 91 -0.85 19.81 10.84
N ALA A 92 0.37 19.44 11.21
CA ALA A 92 1.42 20.39 11.60
C ALA A 92 1.82 21.33 10.42
N GLY A 93 1.74 20.84 9.19
CA GLY A 93 2.04 21.61 7.99
C GLY A 93 2.46 20.72 6.82
N PRO A 94 2.98 21.34 5.75
CA PRO A 94 3.24 20.65 4.49
C PRO A 94 4.61 19.96 4.43
N TRP A 95 5.41 19.98 5.50
CA TRP A 95 6.74 19.43 5.50
C TRP A 95 6.90 18.22 6.40
N LEU A 96 7.70 17.25 5.93
CA LEU A 96 8.11 16.07 6.66
C LEU A 96 9.63 16.02 6.79
N ASP A 97 10.10 15.66 7.99
CA ASP A 97 11.46 15.14 8.18
C ASP A 97 11.47 13.69 7.73
N THR A 98 12.27 13.40 6.74
CA THR A 98 12.34 12.07 6.12
C THR A 98 13.74 11.51 6.25
N GLU A 99 13.84 10.19 6.32
CA GLU A 99 15.12 9.50 6.30
C GLU A 99 15.06 8.29 5.36
N ILE A 100 16.14 8.09 4.61
CA ILE A 100 16.34 6.92 3.76
C ILE A 100 17.49 6.12 4.35
N VAL A 101 17.20 4.86 4.72
CA VAL A 101 18.18 3.91 5.25
C VAL A 101 18.28 2.70 4.31
N PRO A 102 19.40 2.52 3.59
CA PRO A 102 19.62 1.32 2.79
C PRO A 102 19.76 0.09 3.69
N TYR A 103 19.20 -1.03 3.24
CA TYR A 103 19.34 -2.32 3.94
C TYR A 103 19.68 -3.44 2.95
N GLN A 104 20.23 -4.56 3.47
CA GLN A 104 20.72 -5.68 2.66
C GLN A 104 20.22 -7.06 3.15
N SER A 105 19.18 -7.09 3.98
CA SER A 105 18.50 -8.32 4.39
C SER A 105 17.08 -8.04 4.87
N LEU A 106 16.23 -9.06 4.87
CA LEU A 106 14.90 -8.95 5.47
C LEU A 106 14.97 -8.72 6.99
N ASP A 107 15.98 -9.29 7.66
CA ASP A 107 16.17 -9.06 9.08
C ASP A 107 16.47 -7.59 9.36
N ALA A 108 17.34 -6.96 8.57
CA ALA A 108 17.61 -5.53 8.69
C ALA A 108 16.36 -4.66 8.40
N PHE A 109 15.53 -5.04 7.41
CA PHE A 109 14.25 -4.37 7.17
C PHE A 109 13.33 -4.47 8.38
N LEU A 110 13.20 -5.66 8.96
CA LEU A 110 12.33 -5.91 10.13
C LEU A 110 12.83 -5.15 11.36
N THR A 111 14.14 -5.14 11.61
CA THR A 111 14.75 -4.36 12.70
C THR A 111 14.50 -2.86 12.53
N LEU A 112 14.73 -2.32 11.33
CA LEU A 112 14.45 -0.90 11.04
C LEU A 112 12.98 -0.54 11.22
N ALA A 113 12.05 -1.45 10.89
CA ALA A 113 10.63 -1.24 11.11
C ALA A 113 10.32 -1.15 12.61
N ASP A 114 10.83 -2.09 13.42
CA ASP A 114 10.61 -2.13 14.88
C ASP A 114 11.21 -0.89 15.57
N GLU A 115 12.44 -0.51 15.24
CA GLU A 115 13.09 0.69 15.77
C GLU A 115 12.36 1.99 15.40
N SER A 116 11.63 1.99 14.29
CA SER A 116 10.94 3.18 13.79
C SER A 116 9.53 3.34 14.38
N GLU A 117 8.92 2.29 14.91
CA GLU A 117 7.52 2.24 15.30
C GLU A 117 7.12 3.35 16.27
N ALA A 118 7.94 3.60 17.31
CA ALA A 118 7.65 4.58 18.34
C ALA A 118 7.90 6.03 17.91
N SER A 119 8.84 6.29 16.99
CA SER A 119 9.36 7.63 16.72
C SER A 119 9.04 8.19 15.34
N TRP A 120 8.59 7.34 14.40
CA TRP A 120 8.28 7.73 13.03
C TRP A 120 6.82 7.45 12.69
N GLU A 121 6.13 8.46 12.19
CA GLU A 121 4.71 8.34 11.84
C GLU A 121 4.50 7.47 10.62
N HIS A 122 5.37 7.59 9.63
CA HIS A 122 5.26 6.90 8.36
C HIS A 122 6.48 6.04 8.11
N THR A 123 6.27 4.77 7.77
CA THR A 123 7.33 3.82 7.41
C THR A 123 6.95 3.04 6.16
N VAL A 124 7.94 2.82 5.29
CA VAL A 124 7.76 2.00 4.07
C VAL A 124 9.11 1.50 3.59
N GLY A 125 9.20 0.25 3.19
CA GLY A 125 10.35 -0.32 2.51
C GLY A 125 10.11 -0.45 1.02
N TRP A 126 11.07 -0.05 0.20
CA TRP A 126 11.20 -0.51 -1.18
C TRP A 126 12.26 -1.61 -1.21
N LEU A 127 12.02 -2.68 -1.96
CA LEU A 127 12.98 -3.78 -2.09
C LEU A 127 13.16 -4.21 -3.55
N ASP A 128 14.34 -4.75 -3.86
CA ASP A 128 14.67 -5.26 -5.17
C ASP A 128 14.23 -6.73 -5.29
N SER A 129 13.09 -6.98 -5.91
CA SER A 129 12.49 -8.31 -6.09
C SER A 129 13.14 -9.14 -7.21
N THR A 130 14.21 -8.65 -7.82
CA THR A 130 14.87 -9.35 -8.95
C THR A 130 16.06 -10.20 -8.53
N ARG A 131 16.46 -10.15 -7.26
CA ARG A 131 17.64 -10.83 -6.72
C ARG A 131 17.23 -12.10 -5.98
N ARG A 132 17.84 -13.22 -6.37
CA ARG A 132 17.59 -14.50 -5.71
C ARG A 132 18.51 -14.67 -4.50
N GLY A 133 17.96 -15.10 -3.37
CA GLY A 133 18.69 -15.36 -2.13
C GLY A 133 19.19 -14.11 -1.39
N GLU A 134 19.37 -13.00 -2.09
CA GLU A 134 19.83 -11.73 -1.53
C GLU A 134 18.72 -10.69 -1.58
N VAL A 135 18.46 -10.05 -0.46
CA VAL A 135 17.50 -8.95 -0.37
C VAL A 135 18.21 -7.65 -0.07
N ARG A 136 18.03 -6.67 -0.93
CA ARG A 136 18.43 -5.29 -0.66
C ARG A 136 17.26 -4.36 -0.86
N GLY A 137 17.26 -3.25 -0.15
CA GLY A 137 16.20 -2.27 -0.28
C GLY A 137 16.53 -0.94 0.37
N LEU A 138 15.52 -0.10 0.39
CA LEU A 138 15.56 1.25 0.96
C LEU A 138 14.41 1.34 1.95
N PHE A 139 14.72 1.57 3.21
CA PHE A 139 13.73 1.87 4.22
C PHE A 139 13.54 3.38 4.29
N LEU A 140 12.34 3.83 4.07
CA LEU A 140 11.96 5.23 4.10
C LEU A 140 11.05 5.45 5.30
N ARG A 141 11.40 6.43 6.12
CA ARG A 141 10.60 6.83 7.28
C ARG A 141 10.42 8.34 7.32
N ALA A 142 9.29 8.78 7.84
CA ALA A 142 8.94 10.18 7.90
C ALA A 142 8.09 10.52 9.13
N ARG A 143 8.22 11.75 9.59
CA ARG A 143 7.39 12.37 10.61
C ARG A 143 7.17 13.84 10.27
N PRO A 144 6.17 14.53 10.84
CA PRO A 144 6.03 15.96 10.68
C PRO A 144 7.34 16.68 11.02
N ALA A 145 7.78 17.59 10.15
CA ALA A 145 8.98 18.38 10.42
C ALA A 145 8.73 19.37 11.57
N GLU A 146 9.75 19.65 12.35
CA GLU A 146 9.67 20.71 13.39
C GLU A 146 9.56 22.09 12.74
N ASP A 147 10.37 22.34 11.70
CA ASP A 147 10.27 23.54 10.89
C ASP A 147 9.28 23.36 9.75
N GLN A 148 8.14 24.05 9.84
CA GLN A 148 7.09 24.08 8.83
C GLN A 148 7.15 25.33 7.94
N SER A 149 8.23 26.12 8.01
CA SER A 149 8.38 27.35 7.25
C SER A 149 8.54 27.09 5.74
N GLY A 150 8.10 28.06 4.95
CA GLY A 150 8.19 28.03 3.50
C GLY A 150 7.08 27.19 2.83
N VAL A 151 6.83 27.51 1.58
CA VAL A 151 5.84 26.83 0.74
C VAL A 151 6.54 25.72 -0.03
N PRO A 152 6.03 24.47 -0.02
CA PRO A 152 6.58 23.42 -0.84
C PRO A 152 6.51 23.77 -2.33
N PRO A 153 7.52 23.40 -3.12
CA PRO A 153 7.43 23.56 -4.56
C PRO A 153 6.25 22.74 -5.10
N PRO A 154 5.57 23.22 -6.14
CA PRO A 154 4.50 22.47 -6.77
C PRO A 154 5.03 21.12 -7.28
N VAL A 155 4.23 20.07 -7.09
CA VAL A 155 4.57 18.75 -7.63
C VAL A 155 4.52 18.84 -9.15
N ARG A 156 5.69 18.68 -9.77
CA ARG A 156 5.77 18.56 -11.23
C ARG A 156 5.30 17.16 -11.60
N SER A 157 4.25 17.08 -12.39
CA SER A 157 3.77 15.83 -12.96
C SER A 157 4.04 15.80 -14.47
N PHE A 158 4.41 14.64 -14.96
CA PHE A 158 4.41 14.36 -16.39
C PHE A 158 3.54 13.15 -16.64
N SER A 159 2.90 13.09 -17.79
CA SER A 159 2.08 11.93 -18.17
C SER A 159 2.79 11.13 -19.24
N VAL A 160 2.68 9.81 -19.18
CA VAL A 160 3.14 8.90 -20.25
C VAL A 160 2.19 9.09 -21.45
N PRO A 161 2.65 9.66 -22.58
CA PRO A 161 1.74 10.16 -23.61
C PRO A 161 1.03 9.04 -24.39
N VAL A 162 1.69 7.91 -24.55
CA VAL A 162 1.20 6.78 -25.35
C VAL A 162 1.44 5.44 -24.67
N THR A 163 0.59 4.48 -24.95
CA THR A 163 0.84 3.07 -24.58
C THR A 163 1.77 2.47 -25.63
N PRO A 164 3.00 2.05 -25.27
CA PRO A 164 3.89 1.40 -26.22
C PRO A 164 3.30 0.06 -26.66
N PRO A 165 3.54 -0.37 -27.92
CA PRO A 165 3.00 -1.63 -28.45
C PRO A 165 3.52 -2.87 -27.70
N ILE A 166 4.67 -2.74 -27.06
CA ILE A 166 5.29 -3.78 -26.21
C ILE A 166 5.56 -3.15 -24.86
N GLY A 167 5.20 -3.85 -23.77
CA GLY A 167 5.48 -3.39 -22.41
C GLY A 167 6.98 -3.19 -22.18
N LEU A 168 7.33 -2.06 -21.56
CA LEU A 168 8.72 -1.70 -21.27
C LEU A 168 9.29 -2.50 -20.09
N PHE A 169 8.43 -3.08 -19.26
CA PHE A 169 8.82 -3.87 -18.09
C PHE A 169 8.99 -5.35 -18.45
N ASN A 170 10.24 -5.76 -18.49
CA ASN A 170 10.64 -7.13 -18.85
C ASN A 170 11.82 -7.62 -17.99
N ARG A 171 12.26 -8.86 -18.22
CA ARG A 171 13.31 -9.50 -17.43
C ARG A 171 14.69 -8.84 -17.51
N LEU A 172 14.90 -7.90 -18.42
CA LEU A 172 16.15 -7.14 -18.55
C LEU A 172 16.00 -5.73 -17.99
N SER A 173 14.91 -5.04 -18.33
CA SER A 173 14.71 -3.65 -17.96
C SER A 173 14.43 -3.48 -16.46
N ILE A 174 13.68 -4.39 -15.82
CA ILE A 174 13.37 -4.29 -14.38
C ILE A 174 14.62 -4.42 -13.50
N PRO A 175 15.50 -5.43 -13.67
CA PRO A 175 16.73 -5.48 -12.88
C PRO A 175 17.65 -4.28 -13.08
N ALA A 176 17.77 -3.78 -14.33
CA ALA A 176 18.54 -2.57 -14.63
C ALA A 176 17.96 -1.32 -13.93
N PHE A 177 16.62 -1.16 -13.99
CA PHE A 177 15.93 -0.11 -13.29
C PHE A 177 16.12 -0.20 -11.77
N ASN A 178 15.91 -1.39 -11.19
CA ASN A 178 16.04 -1.59 -9.75
C ASN A 178 17.48 -1.33 -9.26
N ALA A 179 18.48 -1.75 -10.05
CA ALA A 179 19.88 -1.48 -9.73
C ALA A 179 20.19 0.03 -9.75
N LEU A 180 19.72 0.74 -10.78
CA LEU A 180 19.87 2.20 -10.87
C LEU A 180 19.11 2.92 -9.75
N TYR A 181 17.87 2.55 -9.52
CA TYR A 181 17.02 3.13 -8.46
C TYR A 181 17.70 2.98 -7.09
N TYR A 182 18.16 1.78 -6.76
CA TYR A 182 18.87 1.52 -5.51
C TYR A 182 20.15 2.38 -5.41
N ALA A 183 21.01 2.37 -6.44
CA ALA A 183 22.27 3.12 -6.44
C ALA A 183 22.07 4.64 -6.28
N VAL A 184 21.09 5.20 -6.97
CA VAL A 184 20.75 6.64 -6.86
C VAL A 184 20.25 6.99 -5.47
N HIS A 185 19.33 6.17 -4.92
CA HIS A 185 18.74 6.48 -3.61
C HIS A 185 19.67 6.13 -2.44
N GLN A 186 20.55 5.14 -2.59
CA GLN A 186 21.62 4.86 -1.63
C GLN A 186 22.57 6.06 -1.48
N ARG A 187 22.93 6.72 -2.58
CA ARG A 187 23.73 7.96 -2.54
C ARG A 187 22.97 9.13 -1.90
N ARG A 188 21.66 9.03 -1.82
CA ARG A 188 20.77 10.00 -1.17
C ARG A 188 20.34 9.56 0.22
N ALA A 189 20.99 8.55 0.82
CA ALA A 189 20.71 8.10 2.17
C ALA A 189 20.86 9.22 3.20
N GLY A 190 20.19 9.06 4.34
CA GLY A 190 20.19 10.03 5.42
C GLY A 190 18.94 10.91 5.46
N ARG A 191 19.01 11.92 6.34
CA ARG A 191 17.87 12.78 6.68
C ARG A 191 17.71 13.94 5.72
N ARG A 192 16.44 14.27 5.40
CA ARG A 192 16.07 15.40 4.53
C ARG A 192 14.67 15.88 4.87
N ARG A 193 14.47 17.16 4.73
CA ARG A 193 13.13 17.75 4.70
C ARG A 193 12.50 17.58 3.31
N ARG A 194 11.28 17.08 3.25
CA ARG A 194 10.55 16.83 2.00
C ARG A 194 9.11 17.31 2.12
N ALA A 195 8.53 17.71 0.98
CA ALA A 195 7.11 18.02 0.91
C ALA A 195 6.27 16.75 1.20
N PHE A 196 5.21 16.92 1.98
CA PHE A 196 4.25 15.88 2.37
C PHE A 196 3.76 15.06 1.15
N ASP A 197 3.28 15.76 0.11
CA ASP A 197 2.76 15.10 -1.09
C ASP A 197 3.81 14.24 -1.79
N SER A 198 5.06 14.71 -1.88
CA SER A 198 6.13 13.99 -2.57
C SER A 198 6.57 12.71 -1.85
N PHE A 199 6.34 12.61 -0.54
CA PHE A 199 6.64 11.42 0.24
C PHE A 199 5.46 10.45 0.26
N LEU A 200 4.25 10.96 0.46
CA LEU A 200 3.07 10.09 0.58
C LEU A 200 2.58 9.57 -0.77
N PHE A 201 2.65 10.38 -1.83
CA PHE A 201 2.07 10.11 -3.14
C PHE A 201 3.13 10.12 -4.27
N PRO A 202 4.21 9.32 -4.17
CA PRO A 202 5.33 9.43 -5.11
C PRO A 202 4.96 9.12 -6.57
N LEU A 203 3.94 8.29 -6.80
CA LEU A 203 3.49 7.93 -8.14
C LEU A 203 2.52 8.95 -8.77
N ASP A 204 1.90 9.82 -7.97
CA ASP A 204 1.00 10.86 -8.49
C ASP A 204 1.75 11.92 -9.35
N GLY A 205 3.09 11.93 -9.26
CA GLY A 205 3.95 12.72 -10.16
C GLY A 205 4.11 12.14 -11.56
N ILE A 206 3.63 10.91 -11.82
CA ILE A 206 3.71 10.24 -13.11
C ILE A 206 2.31 9.85 -13.55
N GLY A 207 1.68 10.72 -14.34
CA GLY A 207 0.36 10.42 -14.91
C GLY A 207 0.44 9.27 -15.92
N ASP A 208 -0.59 8.44 -15.93
CA ASP A 208 -0.72 7.32 -16.88
C ASP A 208 0.47 6.33 -16.87
N TRP A 209 1.19 6.22 -15.76
CA TRP A 209 2.37 5.36 -15.64
C TRP A 209 2.07 3.87 -15.97
N ASN A 210 0.82 3.45 -15.79
CA ASN A 210 0.34 2.12 -16.16
C ASN A 210 0.53 1.81 -17.66
N ARG A 211 0.55 2.81 -18.53
CA ARG A 211 0.80 2.65 -19.98
C ARG A 211 2.16 2.01 -20.27
N LEU A 212 3.14 2.15 -19.37
CA LEU A 212 4.48 1.54 -19.52
C LEU A 212 4.44 0.01 -19.55
N TYR A 213 3.36 -0.61 -19.05
CA TYR A 213 3.16 -2.06 -19.12
C TYR A 213 2.68 -2.55 -20.50
N GLY A 214 2.31 -1.63 -21.40
CA GLY A 214 1.79 -1.94 -22.72
C GLY A 214 0.29 -2.32 -22.71
N PRO A 215 -0.23 -2.83 -23.86
CA PRO A 215 -1.67 -3.04 -24.04
C PRO A 215 -2.30 -4.08 -23.11
N ARG A 216 -1.50 -5.03 -22.62
CA ARG A 216 -1.98 -6.07 -21.68
C ARG A 216 -2.11 -5.59 -20.25
N GLY A 217 -1.54 -4.42 -19.92
CA GLY A 217 -1.54 -3.88 -18.58
C GLY A 217 -0.72 -4.70 -17.59
N PHE A 218 -1.13 -4.66 -16.33
CA PHE A 218 -0.43 -5.31 -15.23
C PHE A 218 -1.41 -5.77 -14.17
N TYR A 219 -0.93 -6.63 -13.27
CA TYR A 219 -1.58 -7.01 -12.02
C TYR A 219 -0.81 -6.47 -10.83
N GLN A 220 -1.52 -6.05 -9.80
CA GLN A 220 -0.93 -5.73 -8.52
C GLN A 220 -1.21 -6.87 -7.53
N TYR A 221 -0.17 -7.57 -7.10
CA TYR A 221 -0.23 -8.62 -6.10
C TYR A 221 0.13 -8.05 -4.74
N GLN A 222 -0.79 -8.10 -3.79
CA GLN A 222 -0.53 -7.65 -2.42
C GLN A 222 -1.05 -8.66 -1.43
N PHE A 223 -0.21 -8.99 -0.44
CA PHE A 223 -0.54 -9.90 0.64
C PHE A 223 -0.03 -9.38 1.98
N VAL A 224 -0.51 -9.97 3.05
CA VAL A 224 0.02 -9.81 4.41
C VAL A 224 0.20 -11.19 5.04
N VAL A 225 1.27 -11.36 5.81
CA VAL A 225 1.58 -12.56 6.59
C VAL A 225 1.89 -12.20 8.04
N PRO A 226 1.56 -13.08 9.02
CA PRO A 226 1.84 -12.84 10.43
C PRO A 226 3.33 -12.58 10.69
N ARG A 227 3.63 -11.70 11.64
CA ARG A 227 4.99 -11.28 11.97
C ARG A 227 5.97 -12.43 12.23
N PRO A 228 5.65 -13.47 13.01
CA PRO A 228 6.59 -14.55 13.34
C PRO A 228 7.09 -15.34 12.13
N VAL A 229 6.27 -15.45 11.08
CA VAL A 229 6.62 -16.20 9.86
C VAL A 229 7.02 -15.30 8.70
N ALA A 230 6.92 -13.98 8.88
CA ALA A 230 7.09 -13.01 7.79
C ALA A 230 8.44 -13.11 7.09
N ARG A 231 9.54 -13.27 7.84
CA ARG A 231 10.88 -13.38 7.25
C ARG A 231 10.96 -14.54 6.25
N ALA A 232 10.53 -15.74 6.67
CA ALA A 232 10.61 -16.93 5.83
C ALA A 232 9.66 -16.83 4.63
N ALA A 233 8.42 -16.41 4.85
CA ALA A 233 7.42 -16.26 3.79
C ALA A 233 7.82 -15.19 2.75
N LEU A 234 8.33 -14.04 3.18
CA LEU A 234 8.80 -13.01 2.26
C LEU A 234 10.00 -13.48 1.44
N GLN A 235 10.96 -14.19 2.08
CA GLN A 235 12.12 -14.75 1.37
C GLN A 235 11.68 -15.72 0.28
N GLU A 236 10.78 -16.66 0.62
CA GLU A 236 10.28 -17.64 -0.33
C GLU A 236 9.52 -16.97 -1.50
N VAL A 237 8.66 -15.99 -1.22
CA VAL A 237 7.95 -15.21 -2.26
C VAL A 237 8.97 -14.51 -3.18
N LEU A 238 9.98 -13.85 -2.61
CA LEU A 238 10.98 -13.12 -3.40
C LEU A 238 11.84 -14.07 -4.25
N ASP A 239 12.20 -15.24 -3.73
CA ASP A 239 12.96 -16.25 -4.47
C ASP A 239 12.13 -16.82 -5.64
N ILE A 240 10.83 -17.07 -5.44
CA ILE A 240 9.91 -17.48 -6.50
C ILE A 240 9.79 -16.39 -7.57
N VAL A 241 9.63 -15.13 -7.17
CA VAL A 241 9.54 -13.99 -8.08
C VAL A 241 10.83 -13.83 -8.89
N ALA A 242 11.98 -13.84 -8.25
CA ALA A 242 13.28 -13.74 -8.91
C ALA A 242 13.52 -14.90 -9.89
N ALA A 243 13.18 -16.13 -9.50
CA ALA A 243 13.32 -17.32 -10.36
C ALA A 243 12.39 -17.29 -11.58
N SER A 244 11.22 -16.64 -11.48
CA SER A 244 10.27 -16.50 -12.58
C SER A 244 10.73 -15.55 -13.70
N GLY A 245 11.68 -14.67 -13.41
CA GLY A 245 12.09 -13.57 -14.29
C GLY A 245 11.00 -12.51 -14.49
N GLN A 246 9.97 -12.49 -13.62
CA GLN A 246 8.89 -11.50 -13.60
C GLN A 246 9.04 -10.58 -12.38
N GLY A 247 10.18 -9.93 -12.21
CA GLY A 247 10.39 -8.99 -11.12
C GLY A 247 9.45 -7.78 -11.18
N SER A 248 9.39 -7.04 -10.09
CA SER A 248 8.64 -5.80 -9.98
C SER A 248 9.59 -4.62 -9.79
N PHE A 249 9.30 -3.49 -10.42
CA PHE A 249 10.01 -2.24 -10.13
C PHE A 249 9.40 -1.53 -8.91
N LEU A 250 8.11 -1.78 -8.65
CA LEU A 250 7.37 -1.26 -7.50
C LEU A 250 7.13 -2.38 -6.50
N SER A 251 8.13 -2.65 -5.68
CA SER A 251 8.05 -3.65 -4.60
C SER A 251 8.03 -2.92 -3.27
N VAL A 252 6.89 -2.92 -2.60
CA VAL A 252 6.65 -2.12 -1.39
C VAL A 252 6.31 -3.01 -0.21
N ALA A 253 7.16 -3.00 0.81
CA ALA A 253 6.93 -3.68 2.08
C ALA A 253 6.56 -2.69 3.20
N LYS A 254 5.67 -3.10 4.08
CA LYS A 254 5.29 -2.35 5.29
C LYS A 254 4.97 -3.30 6.43
N THR A 255 5.16 -2.83 7.66
CA THR A 255 4.63 -3.50 8.85
C THR A 255 3.27 -2.94 9.21
N PHE A 256 2.36 -3.82 9.61
CA PHE A 256 1.10 -3.46 10.21
C PHE A 256 1.19 -3.65 11.73
N GLY A 257 0.65 -2.69 12.49
CA GLY A 257 0.53 -2.81 13.93
C GLY A 257 -0.63 -3.70 14.36
N ASP A 258 -0.84 -3.80 15.66
CA ASP A 258 -1.78 -4.74 16.29
C ASP A 258 -3.26 -4.32 16.20
N ARG A 259 -3.56 -3.19 15.56
CA ARG A 259 -4.94 -2.74 15.40
C ARG A 259 -5.71 -3.68 14.48
N VAL A 260 -6.82 -4.19 14.99
CA VAL A 260 -7.77 -4.97 14.21
C VAL A 260 -8.66 -4.00 13.43
N GLY A 261 -8.75 -4.15 12.12
CA GLY A 261 -9.62 -3.34 11.28
C GLY A 261 -11.09 -3.49 11.69
N ARG A 262 -11.89 -2.43 11.52
CA ARG A 262 -13.31 -2.42 11.90
C ARG A 262 -14.22 -3.17 10.93
N GLY A 263 -13.73 -3.42 9.72
CA GLY A 263 -14.51 -4.11 8.69
C GLY A 263 -14.31 -5.62 8.72
N LEU A 264 -15.37 -6.38 8.42
CA LEU A 264 -15.31 -7.84 8.34
C LEU A 264 -14.29 -8.33 7.32
N LEU A 265 -14.12 -7.57 6.21
CA LEU A 265 -13.19 -7.89 5.15
C LEU A 265 -11.97 -6.94 5.11
N SER A 266 -11.67 -6.27 6.21
CA SER A 266 -10.48 -5.41 6.32
C SER A 266 -9.21 -6.22 6.07
N PHE A 267 -8.40 -5.75 5.11
CA PHE A 267 -7.18 -6.46 4.70
C PHE A 267 -6.05 -6.46 5.75
N PRO A 268 -5.76 -5.35 6.47
CA PRO A 268 -4.66 -5.35 7.43
C PRO A 268 -4.88 -6.33 8.59
N MET A 269 -3.80 -7.02 8.94
CA MET A 269 -3.68 -7.84 10.15
C MET A 269 -2.28 -7.64 10.74
N PRO A 270 -2.04 -7.91 12.03
CA PRO A 270 -0.70 -7.81 12.62
C PRO A 270 0.32 -8.63 11.83
N GLY A 271 1.31 -7.95 11.22
CA GLY A 271 2.24 -8.65 10.33
C GLY A 271 2.98 -7.76 9.35
N VAL A 272 3.45 -8.36 8.27
CA VAL A 272 4.18 -7.70 7.19
C VAL A 272 3.44 -7.86 5.88
N THR A 273 3.17 -6.74 5.21
CA THR A 273 2.57 -6.72 3.86
C THR A 273 3.63 -6.43 2.81
N LEU A 274 3.52 -7.12 1.69
CA LEU A 274 4.32 -6.88 0.48
C LEU A 274 3.38 -6.68 -0.71
N SER A 275 3.61 -5.61 -1.47
CA SER A 275 2.90 -5.30 -2.71
C SER A 275 3.88 -5.30 -3.88
N LEU A 276 3.51 -5.96 -4.96
CA LEU A 276 4.32 -6.17 -6.16
C LEU A 276 3.46 -5.93 -7.40
N ASP A 277 3.99 -5.24 -8.39
CA ASP A 277 3.31 -5.02 -9.67
C ASP A 277 3.94 -5.90 -10.75
N PHE A 278 3.14 -6.70 -11.45
CA PHE A 278 3.59 -7.64 -12.49
C PHE A 278 2.97 -7.32 -13.84
N ALA A 279 3.80 -7.22 -14.88
CA ALA A 279 3.28 -7.13 -16.24
C ALA A 279 2.38 -8.35 -16.54
N ASN A 280 1.21 -8.12 -17.13
CA ASN A 280 0.30 -9.19 -17.51
C ASN A 280 0.87 -9.94 -18.72
N ARG A 281 1.34 -11.18 -18.49
CA ARG A 281 1.85 -12.10 -19.52
C ARG A 281 0.91 -13.28 -19.78
N GLY A 282 -0.32 -13.22 -19.22
CA GLY A 282 -1.28 -14.33 -19.28
C GLY A 282 -0.86 -15.50 -18.39
N ALA A 283 -0.99 -16.72 -18.88
CA ALA A 283 -0.74 -17.95 -18.13
C ALA A 283 0.59 -18.00 -17.33
N PRO A 284 1.74 -17.49 -17.82
CA PRO A 284 2.94 -17.41 -17.02
C PRO A 284 2.81 -16.54 -15.75
N THR A 285 2.02 -15.46 -15.78
CA THR A 285 1.77 -14.61 -14.61
C THR A 285 0.77 -15.26 -13.66
N GLU A 286 -0.25 -15.91 -14.19
CA GLU A 286 -1.24 -16.67 -13.42
C GLU A 286 -0.59 -17.82 -12.66
N ALA A 287 0.24 -18.62 -13.32
CA ALA A 287 0.99 -19.71 -12.70
C ALA A 287 1.97 -19.22 -11.61
N LEU A 288 2.58 -18.02 -11.80
CA LEU A 288 3.36 -17.39 -10.76
C LEU A 288 2.49 -17.11 -9.53
N PHE A 289 1.33 -16.51 -9.72
CA PHE A 289 0.44 -16.15 -8.62
C PHE A 289 -0.08 -17.36 -7.84
N GLU A 290 -0.41 -18.47 -8.49
CA GLU A 290 -0.81 -19.71 -7.81
C GLU A 290 0.27 -20.21 -6.84
N ARG A 291 1.54 -20.11 -7.25
CA ARG A 291 2.68 -20.44 -6.38
C ARG A 291 2.80 -19.48 -5.21
N LEU A 292 2.64 -18.18 -5.45
CA LEU A 292 2.68 -17.17 -4.39
C LEU A 292 1.51 -17.34 -3.41
N ASP A 293 0.30 -17.61 -3.91
CA ASP A 293 -0.89 -17.88 -3.08
C ASP A 293 -0.67 -19.07 -2.14
N THR A 294 0.02 -20.10 -2.64
CA THR A 294 0.37 -21.28 -1.84
C THR A 294 1.25 -20.90 -0.65
N VAL A 295 2.28 -20.08 -0.86
CA VAL A 295 3.17 -19.61 0.21
C VAL A 295 2.40 -18.76 1.22
N VAL A 296 1.61 -17.80 0.72
CA VAL A 296 0.83 -16.88 1.58
C VAL A 296 -0.16 -17.65 2.44
N ARG A 297 -0.87 -18.62 1.87
CA ARG A 297 -1.82 -19.48 2.59
C ARG A 297 -1.14 -20.34 3.65
N HIS A 298 -0.02 -20.97 3.32
CA HIS A 298 0.74 -21.79 4.28
C HIS A 298 1.31 -20.94 5.43
N ALA A 299 1.62 -19.68 5.17
CA ALA A 299 2.04 -18.74 6.19
C ALA A 299 0.88 -18.18 7.06
N GLY A 300 -0.36 -18.62 6.84
CA GLY A 300 -1.53 -18.06 7.53
C GLY A 300 -1.81 -16.60 7.16
N GLY A 301 -1.40 -16.20 5.97
CA GLY A 301 -1.60 -14.86 5.44
C GLY A 301 -2.87 -14.72 4.59
N ARG A 302 -3.10 -13.52 4.08
CA ARG A 302 -4.22 -13.23 3.17
C ARG A 302 -3.86 -12.24 2.08
N LEU A 303 -4.62 -12.25 0.99
CA LEU A 303 -4.48 -11.33 -0.13
C LEU A 303 -5.36 -10.09 0.07
N CYS A 304 -4.94 -8.98 -0.52
CA CYS A 304 -5.71 -7.73 -0.49
C CYS A 304 -6.86 -7.77 -1.51
N LEU A 305 -8.11 -7.69 -1.03
CA LEU A 305 -9.31 -7.70 -1.86
C LEU A 305 -9.44 -6.46 -2.77
N ALA A 306 -8.79 -5.35 -2.40
CA ALA A 306 -8.77 -4.11 -3.18
C ALA A 306 -7.88 -4.16 -4.44
N LYS A 307 -7.33 -5.33 -4.75
CA LYS A 307 -6.48 -5.57 -5.92
C LYS A 307 -7.23 -6.35 -7.00
N ASP A 308 -6.50 -6.92 -7.96
CA ASP A 308 -7.11 -7.62 -9.10
C ASP A 308 -7.96 -8.82 -8.67
N ALA A 309 -9.14 -8.95 -9.29
CA ALA A 309 -10.15 -9.98 -9.00
C ALA A 309 -9.72 -11.35 -9.56
N ARG A 310 -8.75 -12.01 -8.94
CA ARG A 310 -8.22 -13.32 -9.34
C ARG A 310 -8.13 -14.34 -8.18
N MET A 311 -8.49 -13.94 -6.97
CA MET A 311 -8.41 -14.79 -5.79
C MET A 311 -9.37 -15.97 -5.91
N SER A 312 -8.90 -17.19 -5.61
CA SER A 312 -9.77 -18.35 -5.52
C SER A 312 -10.65 -18.32 -4.27
N SER A 313 -11.82 -18.99 -4.32
CA SER A 313 -12.71 -19.15 -3.16
C SER A 313 -11.96 -19.71 -1.95
N ALA A 314 -11.16 -20.77 -2.15
CA ALA A 314 -10.37 -21.38 -1.09
C ALA A 314 -9.34 -20.41 -0.45
N MET A 315 -8.76 -19.50 -1.23
CA MET A 315 -7.86 -18.47 -0.71
C MET A 315 -8.61 -17.38 0.05
N PHE A 316 -9.82 -17.04 -0.43
CA PHE A 316 -10.69 -16.09 0.26
C PHE A 316 -11.15 -16.64 1.62
N GLU A 317 -11.71 -17.85 1.65
CA GLU A 317 -12.21 -18.51 2.86
C GLU A 317 -11.09 -18.69 3.91
N ALA A 318 -9.87 -19.04 3.47
CA ALA A 318 -8.73 -19.16 4.38
C ALA A 318 -8.26 -17.81 4.95
N GLY A 319 -8.36 -16.73 4.19
CA GLY A 319 -7.87 -15.41 4.58
C GLY A 319 -8.90 -14.54 5.31
N TYR A 320 -10.19 -14.81 5.12
CA TYR A 320 -11.32 -14.03 5.66
C TYR A 320 -12.38 -14.97 6.20
N PRO A 321 -12.11 -15.67 7.34
CA PRO A 321 -12.99 -16.66 7.96
C PRO A 321 -14.28 -16.07 8.55
#